data_b10ed58bdb2bee9b1775dd60cdaf6238
#
_entry.id   b10ed58bdb2bee9b1775dd60cdaf6238
#
_cell.length_a   1.000
_cell.length_b   1.000
_cell.length_c   1.000
_cell.angle_alpha   90.00
_cell.angle_beta   90.00
_cell.angle_gamma   90.00
#
_symmetry.space_group_name_H-M   'P 1'
#
loop_
_entity.id
_entity.type
_entity.pdbx_description
1 polymer ?
#
loop_
_entity_poly.entity_id
_entity_poly.type
_entity_poly.pdbx_seq_one_letter_code
_entity_poly.pdbx_strand_id
1 'polypeptide(L)'
;MSITKKPKGKNILICYHLLFLIFLFSCSKAPTLFHVKGHKKVLDDITIIIQESGLQTNLGIKVVELESDETIYEWNAQALFNPASNNKLYTCIAALAILDSNHTFSTSVYQDTAALYLVGGGDPHLTLEQLDTMARTISDTMKLHLGRDYWFQNNRVRMRTIDRAKKLNYLILDDSILDDVPYGPGWMWDEGSWWYAAQISALSINENCVDFYVTPGITGQPVLIQTNPVTDFISITNQSKTVNDTANFKELKIERDWKKQTNSFTITGNVMDTASTDTFQRNVHDPTLYSGTVFAEMLQTRGININHVIKAPLSPGAIKLAEHRSRPVNHALTEFMKRSENLTAELLVKHIGAVFYDTVGTWNNGLLAIKLFLHDTVGIDTNTFRLSDGSGVSRYNYSSPEHFIKLLTWAYNDKVIRDQFLSTFPIGGWDSTLDDRMKNEDSTVKIIAKTGTLSGVSCLSGYIFTTRGDPLAFSILMNGYVNEAKPFRNLQDRIVSALTDIKL
;
A
#
# COMPACT_ATOMS: atom_id res chain seq x y z
N MET A 1 22.67 -25.25 -74.37
CA MET A 1 21.55 -25.68 -75.21
C MET A 1 20.38 -25.92 -74.24
N SER A 2 19.32 -25.26 -74.16
CA SER A 2 18.44 -24.51 -75.01
C SER A 2 17.40 -23.83 -74.12
N ILE A 3 17.34 -22.54 -74.13
CA ILE A 3 16.24 -21.66 -74.53
C ILE A 3 14.94 -21.73 -73.66
N THR A 4 14.83 -20.81 -72.85
CA THR A 4 13.82 -19.87 -72.31
C THR A 4 12.53 -19.72 -73.09
N LYS A 5 11.43 -19.56 -72.39
CA LYS A 5 10.32 -18.65 -72.75
C LYS A 5 9.71 -17.97 -71.52
N LYS A 6 9.78 -16.64 -71.48
CA LYS A 6 8.98 -15.75 -70.61
C LYS A 6 7.51 -15.80 -71.00
N PRO A 7 6.60 -15.73 -70.08
CA PRO A 7 5.24 -15.24 -70.33
C PRO A 7 5.09 -13.77 -69.89
N LYS A 8 4.38 -13.05 -70.72
CA LYS A 8 4.10 -11.62 -70.71
C LYS A 8 3.27 -11.22 -69.48
N GLY A 9 3.76 -10.26 -68.77
CA GLY A 9 3.01 -9.58 -67.73
C GLY A 9 1.92 -8.69 -68.36
N LYS A 10 0.68 -8.84 -67.87
CA LYS A 10 -0.39 -7.80 -67.95
C LYS A 10 -1.52 -7.97 -66.93
N ASN A 11 -1.53 -9.02 -66.09
CA ASN A 11 -2.66 -9.25 -65.17
C ASN A 11 -2.30 -9.10 -63.67
N ILE A 12 -1.11 -8.63 -63.34
CA ILE A 12 -0.68 -8.47 -61.89
C ILE A 12 -1.05 -7.09 -61.34
N LEU A 13 -1.27 -6.08 -62.17
CA LEU A 13 -1.52 -4.72 -61.73
C LEU A 13 -2.98 -4.49 -61.20
N ILE A 14 -3.93 -5.30 -61.62
CA ILE A 14 -5.35 -5.16 -61.17
C ILE A 14 -5.57 -5.79 -59.77
N CYS A 15 -4.85 -6.84 -59.42
CA CYS A 15 -4.97 -7.47 -58.10
C CYS A 15 -4.37 -6.61 -56.98
N TYR A 16 -3.35 -5.82 -57.22
CA TYR A 16 -2.78 -4.93 -56.20
C TYR A 16 -3.68 -3.72 -55.87
N HIS A 17 -4.44 -3.21 -56.83
CA HIS A 17 -5.37 -2.11 -56.58
C HIS A 17 -6.65 -2.57 -55.85
N LEU A 18 -7.08 -3.81 -55.99
CA LEU A 18 -8.20 -4.35 -55.22
C LEU A 18 -7.79 -4.69 -53.76
N LEU A 19 -6.58 -5.16 -53.55
CA LEU A 19 -6.05 -5.40 -52.19
C LEU A 19 -5.78 -4.09 -51.42
N PHE A 20 -5.40 -3.02 -52.13
CA PHE A 20 -5.17 -1.71 -51.49
C PHE A 20 -6.49 -1.01 -51.15
N LEU A 21 -7.56 -1.24 -51.89
CA LEU A 21 -8.90 -0.73 -51.56
C LEU A 21 -9.56 -1.48 -50.41
N ILE A 22 -9.23 -2.75 -50.16
CA ILE A 22 -9.73 -3.51 -48.99
C ILE A 22 -9.05 -3.05 -47.71
N PHE A 23 -7.79 -2.58 -47.76
CA PHE A 23 -7.09 -2.03 -46.58
C PHE A 23 -7.53 -0.60 -46.19
N LEU A 24 -8.17 0.15 -47.09
CA LEU A 24 -8.69 1.49 -46.77
C LEU A 24 -10.09 1.45 -46.08
N PHE A 25 -10.74 0.29 -46.01
CA PHE A 25 -12.00 0.08 -45.28
C PHE A 25 -11.82 -0.69 -43.95
N SER A 26 -10.60 -0.89 -43.47
CA SER A 26 -10.38 -1.22 -42.05
C SER A 26 -10.65 0.02 -41.25
N CYS A 27 -11.89 0.46 -41.23
CA CYS A 27 -12.39 1.42 -40.25
C CYS A 27 -12.09 0.86 -38.87
N SER A 28 -11.22 1.54 -38.13
CA SER A 28 -11.28 1.51 -36.68
C SER A 28 -12.76 1.67 -36.33
N LYS A 29 -13.40 0.63 -35.84
CA LYS A 29 -14.72 0.78 -35.22
C LYS A 29 -14.53 1.81 -34.14
N ALA A 30 -15.11 2.99 -34.32
CA ALA A 30 -15.27 3.92 -33.22
C ALA A 30 -15.91 3.13 -32.06
N PRO A 31 -15.45 3.33 -30.82
CA PRO A 31 -16.04 2.65 -29.68
C PRO A 31 -17.55 2.87 -29.74
N THR A 32 -18.30 1.78 -29.75
CA THR A 32 -19.75 1.83 -29.74
C THR A 32 -20.18 2.37 -28.39
N LEU A 33 -20.62 3.62 -28.36
CA LEU A 33 -21.35 4.21 -27.25
C LEU A 33 -22.72 3.54 -27.19
N PHE A 34 -22.91 2.66 -26.20
CA PHE A 34 -24.26 2.15 -25.90
C PHE A 34 -24.97 3.24 -25.07
N HIS A 35 -25.99 3.85 -25.66
CA HIS A 35 -26.84 4.85 -25.02
C HIS A 35 -28.02 4.15 -24.35
N VAL A 36 -28.11 4.26 -23.04
CA VAL A 36 -29.30 3.91 -22.26
C VAL A 36 -30.28 5.07 -22.30
N LYS A 37 -31.57 4.79 -22.52
CA LYS A 37 -32.62 5.80 -22.60
C LYS A 37 -32.82 6.45 -21.20
N GLY A 38 -32.72 7.76 -21.10
CA GLY A 38 -33.06 8.53 -19.91
C GLY A 38 -32.02 9.54 -19.47
N HIS A 39 -30.72 9.29 -19.70
CA HIS A 39 -29.60 10.10 -19.17
C HIS A 39 -28.79 10.80 -20.28
N LYS A 40 -29.38 10.96 -21.47
CA LYS A 40 -28.67 11.42 -22.68
C LYS A 40 -27.85 12.70 -22.45
N LYS A 41 -28.36 13.66 -21.68
CA LYS A 41 -27.64 14.92 -21.43
C LYS A 41 -26.32 14.71 -20.67
N VAL A 42 -26.34 13.94 -19.58
CA VAL A 42 -25.11 13.69 -18.79
C VAL A 42 -24.10 12.87 -19.59
N LEU A 43 -24.57 11.93 -20.40
CA LEU A 43 -23.71 11.14 -21.29
C LEU A 43 -23.03 12.01 -22.35
N ASP A 44 -23.80 12.94 -22.94
CA ASP A 44 -23.27 13.90 -23.91
C ASP A 44 -22.27 14.85 -23.22
N ASP A 45 -22.58 15.33 -22.00
CA ASP A 45 -21.71 16.19 -21.19
C ASP A 45 -20.39 15.48 -20.86
N ILE A 46 -20.40 14.22 -20.39
CA ILE A 46 -19.17 13.45 -20.09
C ILE A 46 -18.34 13.27 -21.37
N THR A 47 -18.97 12.96 -22.47
CA THR A 47 -18.28 12.78 -23.76
C THR A 47 -17.61 14.10 -24.21
N ILE A 48 -18.31 15.23 -24.07
CA ILE A 48 -17.78 16.56 -24.35
C ILE A 48 -16.60 16.88 -23.40
N ILE A 49 -16.74 16.65 -22.11
CA ILE A 49 -15.67 16.84 -21.09
C ILE A 49 -14.40 16.08 -21.48
N ILE A 50 -14.53 14.82 -21.93
CA ILE A 50 -13.40 14.01 -22.38
C ILE A 50 -12.75 14.62 -23.62
N GLN A 51 -13.55 14.97 -24.64
CA GLN A 51 -13.05 15.51 -25.91
C GLN A 51 -12.37 16.86 -25.72
N GLU A 52 -12.99 17.79 -24.97
CA GLU A 52 -12.45 19.12 -24.69
C GLU A 52 -11.17 19.09 -23.85
N SER A 53 -10.95 18.02 -23.09
CA SER A 53 -9.73 17.89 -22.28
C SER A 53 -8.45 17.91 -23.12
N GLY A 54 -8.51 17.41 -24.37
CA GLY A 54 -7.38 17.26 -25.26
C GLY A 54 -6.28 16.33 -24.76
N LEU A 55 -6.53 15.61 -23.65
CA LEU A 55 -5.53 14.76 -23.01
C LEU A 55 -5.28 13.46 -23.80
N GLN A 56 -4.00 13.17 -24.05
CA GLN A 56 -3.58 11.93 -24.70
C GLN A 56 -3.35 10.85 -23.64
N THR A 57 -4.29 9.89 -23.56
CA THR A 57 -4.23 8.78 -22.61
C THR A 57 -5.13 7.63 -23.07
N ASN A 58 -4.79 6.40 -22.68
CA ASN A 58 -5.75 5.31 -22.75
C ASN A 58 -6.74 5.48 -21.59
N LEU A 59 -8.02 5.58 -21.90
CA LEU A 59 -9.10 5.84 -20.95
C LEU A 59 -10.09 4.69 -20.92
N GLY A 60 -10.41 4.21 -19.74
CA GLY A 60 -11.51 3.29 -19.47
C GLY A 60 -12.42 3.87 -18.39
N ILE A 61 -13.73 3.81 -18.62
CA ILE A 61 -14.76 4.28 -17.68
C ILE A 61 -15.90 3.27 -17.64
N LYS A 62 -16.44 3.05 -16.44
CA LYS A 62 -17.76 2.45 -16.25
C LYS A 62 -18.45 3.08 -15.06
N VAL A 63 -19.76 3.33 -15.21
CA VAL A 63 -20.64 3.88 -14.17
C VAL A 63 -21.92 3.08 -14.18
N VAL A 64 -22.35 2.62 -13.00
CA VAL A 64 -23.58 1.81 -12.82
C VAL A 64 -24.39 2.41 -11.68
N GLU A 65 -25.70 2.45 -11.86
CA GLU A 65 -26.64 2.73 -10.78
C GLU A 65 -26.86 1.44 -9.98
N LEU A 66 -26.74 1.53 -8.66
CA LEU A 66 -26.62 0.33 -7.80
C LEU A 66 -27.97 -0.30 -7.40
N GLU A 67 -29.07 0.45 -7.49
CA GLU A 67 -30.40 -0.08 -7.16
C GLU A 67 -31.04 -0.84 -8.33
N SER A 68 -30.83 -0.35 -9.55
CA SER A 68 -31.36 -0.97 -10.77
C SER A 68 -30.37 -1.86 -11.50
N ASP A 69 -29.07 -1.79 -11.16
CA ASP A 69 -27.95 -2.40 -11.90
C ASP A 69 -27.84 -1.88 -13.36
N GLU A 70 -28.38 -0.68 -13.64
CA GLU A 70 -28.36 -0.07 -14.95
C GLU A 70 -26.99 0.58 -15.25
N THR A 71 -26.39 0.26 -16.39
CA THR A 71 -25.17 0.93 -16.84
C THR A 71 -25.51 2.34 -17.34
N ILE A 72 -25.03 3.36 -16.58
CA ILE A 72 -25.24 4.76 -16.90
C ILE A 72 -24.28 5.23 -18.00
N TYR A 73 -22.99 4.86 -17.87
CA TYR A 73 -21.96 5.25 -18.84
C TYR A 73 -20.87 4.19 -18.93
N GLU A 74 -20.39 3.92 -20.16
CA GLU A 74 -19.23 3.08 -20.35
C GLU A 74 -18.37 3.53 -21.54
N TRP A 75 -17.06 3.42 -21.37
CA TRP A 75 -16.05 3.70 -22.37
C TRP A 75 -14.87 2.76 -22.14
N ASN A 76 -14.57 1.90 -23.12
CA ASN A 76 -13.52 0.87 -23.00
C ASN A 76 -13.60 0.08 -21.67
N ALA A 77 -14.80 -0.22 -21.19
CA ALA A 77 -15.04 -0.78 -19.86
C ALA A 77 -14.36 -2.13 -19.62
N GLN A 78 -14.12 -2.92 -20.66
CA GLN A 78 -13.47 -4.23 -20.59
C GLN A 78 -11.97 -4.18 -20.92
N ALA A 79 -11.44 -3.03 -21.38
CA ALA A 79 -10.00 -2.89 -21.63
C ALA A 79 -9.20 -2.98 -20.35
N LEU A 80 -8.02 -3.61 -20.44
CA LEU A 80 -7.13 -3.79 -19.28
C LEU A 80 -6.21 -2.59 -19.09
N PHE A 81 -6.12 -2.15 -17.85
CA PHE A 81 -5.28 -1.04 -17.39
C PHE A 81 -4.44 -1.49 -16.20
N ASN A 82 -3.30 -0.87 -15.99
CA ASN A 82 -2.67 -0.92 -14.69
C ASN A 82 -3.52 -0.08 -13.72
N PRO A 83 -4.02 -0.68 -12.62
CA PRO A 83 -4.95 0.00 -11.73
C PRO A 83 -4.27 0.90 -10.70
N ALA A 84 -2.94 0.85 -10.58
CA ALA A 84 -2.23 1.43 -9.45
C ALA A 84 -2.92 1.08 -8.11
N SER A 85 -2.99 2.01 -7.15
CA SER A 85 -3.57 1.74 -5.83
C SER A 85 -5.08 1.47 -5.80
N ASN A 86 -5.80 1.50 -6.96
CA ASN A 86 -7.16 0.95 -7.00
C ASN A 86 -7.15 -0.57 -6.76
N ASN A 87 -6.00 -1.24 -6.96
CA ASN A 87 -5.79 -2.64 -6.61
C ASN A 87 -6.11 -2.95 -5.14
N LYS A 88 -5.91 -1.97 -4.25
CA LYS A 88 -6.24 -2.07 -2.82
C LYS A 88 -7.71 -2.35 -2.54
N LEU A 89 -8.61 -2.07 -3.48
CA LEU A 89 -10.03 -2.42 -3.36
C LEU A 89 -10.22 -3.94 -3.26
N TYR A 90 -9.48 -4.72 -4.07
CA TYR A 90 -9.51 -6.18 -3.99
C TYR A 90 -8.97 -6.68 -2.65
N THR A 91 -7.83 -6.13 -2.22
CA THR A 91 -7.18 -6.51 -0.96
C THR A 91 -8.06 -6.18 0.25
N CYS A 92 -8.70 -4.99 0.25
CA CYS A 92 -9.58 -4.54 1.32
C CYS A 92 -10.80 -5.45 1.48
N ILE A 93 -11.52 -5.72 0.39
CA ILE A 93 -12.71 -6.56 0.41
C ILE A 93 -12.36 -8.00 0.78
N ALA A 94 -11.28 -8.55 0.20
CA ALA A 94 -10.84 -9.90 0.53
C ALA A 94 -10.43 -10.03 2.01
N ALA A 95 -9.79 -9.02 2.59
CA ALA A 95 -9.45 -9.00 4.01
C ALA A 95 -10.70 -9.00 4.90
N LEU A 96 -11.71 -8.18 4.57
CA LEU A 96 -12.99 -8.17 5.30
C LEU A 96 -13.74 -9.51 5.20
N ALA A 97 -13.70 -10.16 4.03
CA ALA A 97 -14.43 -11.40 3.80
C ALA A 97 -13.72 -12.64 4.35
N ILE A 98 -12.39 -12.69 4.31
CA ILE A 98 -11.60 -13.89 4.65
C ILE A 98 -11.10 -13.85 6.09
N LEU A 99 -10.64 -12.68 6.58
CA LEU A 99 -10.06 -12.56 7.92
C LEU A 99 -11.12 -12.24 8.99
N ASP A 100 -12.32 -11.80 8.61
CA ASP A 100 -13.29 -11.15 9.51
C ASP A 100 -12.81 -9.77 10.00
N SER A 101 -13.75 -8.86 10.20
CA SER A 101 -13.49 -7.48 10.64
C SER A 101 -12.89 -7.36 12.05
N ASN A 102 -13.09 -8.36 12.88
CA ASN A 102 -12.57 -8.43 14.25
C ASN A 102 -11.19 -9.12 14.35
N HIS A 103 -10.64 -9.60 13.22
CA HIS A 103 -9.33 -10.20 13.20
C HIS A 103 -8.27 -9.25 13.77
N THR A 104 -7.34 -9.78 14.58
CA THR A 104 -6.24 -9.01 15.19
C THR A 104 -4.91 -9.68 14.92
N PHE A 105 -3.88 -8.87 14.72
CA PHE A 105 -2.50 -9.35 14.64
C PHE A 105 -1.89 -9.39 16.04
N SER A 106 -0.95 -10.30 16.29
CA SER A 106 -0.28 -10.39 17.59
C SER A 106 1.23 -10.31 17.44
N THR A 107 1.88 -9.47 18.26
CA THR A 107 3.32 -9.49 18.45
C THR A 107 3.60 -9.96 19.87
N SER A 108 4.45 -10.97 20.04
CA SER A 108 4.64 -11.61 21.33
C SER A 108 6.12 -11.70 21.71
N VAL A 109 6.40 -11.61 23.02
CA VAL A 109 7.73 -11.87 23.57
C VAL A 109 7.71 -13.16 24.38
N TYR A 110 8.66 -14.06 24.08
CA TYR A 110 8.88 -15.30 24.81
C TYR A 110 10.28 -15.33 25.41
N GLN A 111 10.49 -16.22 26.34
CA GLN A 111 11.78 -16.46 26.97
C GLN A 111 12.02 -17.97 27.13
N ASP A 112 13.24 -18.40 26.90
CA ASP A 112 13.76 -19.65 27.39
C ASP A 112 14.93 -19.45 28.37
N THR A 113 15.76 -20.45 28.60
CA THR A 113 16.87 -20.37 29.53
C THR A 113 18.03 -19.49 29.08
N ALA A 114 18.11 -19.14 27.79
CA ALA A 114 19.25 -18.48 27.14
C ALA A 114 18.91 -17.20 26.37
N ALA A 115 17.67 -17.07 25.91
CA ALA A 115 17.26 -16.04 24.96
C ALA A 115 15.88 -15.44 25.26
N LEU A 116 15.68 -14.21 24.80
CA LEU A 116 14.37 -13.65 24.51
C LEU A 116 14.04 -13.88 23.04
N TYR A 117 12.75 -14.04 22.74
CA TYR A 117 12.23 -14.15 21.40
C TYR A 117 11.22 -13.04 21.16
N LEU A 118 11.37 -12.29 20.09
CA LEU A 118 10.34 -11.37 19.58
C LEU A 118 9.70 -12.02 18.36
N VAL A 119 8.42 -12.36 18.49
CA VAL A 119 7.67 -13.10 17.48
C VAL A 119 6.67 -12.18 16.81
N GLY A 120 6.81 -12.00 15.51
CA GLY A 120 5.96 -11.12 14.69
C GLY A 120 4.75 -11.86 14.13
N GLY A 121 3.58 -11.27 14.25
CA GLY A 121 2.33 -11.77 13.66
C GLY A 121 1.87 -11.01 12.42
N GLY A 122 2.72 -10.17 11.83
CA GLY A 122 2.37 -9.39 10.64
C GLY A 122 1.51 -8.17 10.93
N ASP A 123 1.59 -7.59 12.14
CA ASP A 123 0.92 -6.33 12.48
C ASP A 123 1.52 -5.16 11.67
N PRO A 124 0.76 -4.56 10.74
CA PRO A 124 1.28 -3.46 9.92
C PRO A 124 1.44 -2.15 10.69
N HIS A 125 0.79 -2.02 11.85
CA HIS A 125 0.67 -0.78 12.60
C HIS A 125 1.24 -0.87 14.02
N LEU A 126 2.15 -1.80 14.27
CA LEU A 126 2.88 -1.86 15.55
C LEU A 126 3.70 -0.58 15.73
N THR A 127 3.36 0.21 16.74
CA THR A 127 4.01 1.48 17.02
C THR A 127 5.22 1.30 17.93
N LEU A 128 6.11 2.29 17.92
CA LEU A 128 7.26 2.35 18.85
C LEU A 128 6.79 2.38 20.32
N GLU A 129 5.68 3.07 20.63
CA GLU A 129 5.12 3.14 21.98
C GLU A 129 4.61 1.76 22.46
N GLN A 130 3.97 1.00 21.59
CA GLN A 130 3.51 -0.35 21.88
C GLN A 130 4.69 -1.29 22.11
N LEU A 131 5.73 -1.20 21.27
CA LEU A 131 6.97 -1.97 21.44
C LEU A 131 7.67 -1.60 22.76
N ASP A 132 7.75 -0.31 23.10
CA ASP A 132 8.28 0.18 24.38
C ASP A 132 7.49 -0.34 25.59
N THR A 133 6.15 -0.39 25.45
CA THR A 133 5.30 -0.97 26.49
C THR A 133 5.59 -2.44 26.72
N MET A 134 5.85 -3.21 25.66
CA MET A 134 6.29 -4.60 25.80
C MET A 134 7.66 -4.69 26.49
N ALA A 135 8.64 -3.85 26.12
CA ALA A 135 9.94 -3.81 26.76
C ALA A 135 9.83 -3.48 28.27
N ARG A 136 8.94 -2.57 28.66
CA ARG A 136 8.63 -2.24 30.05
C ARG A 136 8.07 -3.44 30.79
N THR A 137 7.06 -4.10 30.22
CA THR A 137 6.44 -5.32 30.78
C THR A 137 7.50 -6.40 31.04
N ILE A 138 8.42 -6.62 30.10
CA ILE A 138 9.52 -7.57 30.26
C ILE A 138 10.44 -7.16 31.43
N SER A 139 10.85 -5.89 31.47
CA SER A 139 11.70 -5.39 32.56
C SER A 139 11.05 -5.56 33.94
N ASP A 140 9.77 -5.24 34.06
CA ASP A 140 9.05 -5.37 35.33
C ASP A 140 8.85 -6.84 35.72
N THR A 141 8.52 -7.72 34.79
CA THR A 141 8.42 -9.15 35.00
C THR A 141 9.76 -9.72 35.50
N MET A 142 10.87 -9.33 34.88
CA MET A 142 12.20 -9.79 35.28
C MET A 142 12.60 -9.25 36.67
N LYS A 143 12.29 -8.01 37.00
CA LYS A 143 12.52 -7.45 38.33
C LYS A 143 11.73 -8.19 39.43
N LEU A 144 10.49 -8.59 39.15
CA LEU A 144 9.68 -9.39 40.06
C LEU A 144 10.22 -10.80 40.24
N HIS A 145 10.92 -11.35 39.24
CA HIS A 145 11.59 -12.67 39.32
C HIS A 145 13.00 -12.57 39.90
N LEU A 146 13.55 -11.35 40.13
CA LEU A 146 14.68 -11.11 40.99
C LEU A 146 14.25 -11.29 42.48
N GLY A 147 13.64 -12.46 42.74
CA GLY A 147 13.04 -12.77 44.00
C GLY A 147 14.10 -12.82 45.12
N ARG A 148 13.76 -12.26 46.27
CA ARG A 148 14.49 -12.46 47.50
C ARG A 148 14.11 -13.84 48.01
N ASP A 149 15.00 -14.84 47.84
CA ASP A 149 14.86 -16.10 48.56
C ASP A 149 15.20 -15.88 50.00
N TYR A 150 14.23 -16.08 50.88
CA TYR A 150 14.43 -16.10 52.31
C TYR A 150 14.56 -17.55 52.74
N TRP A 151 15.69 -17.88 53.43
CA TRP A 151 15.82 -19.19 54.06
C TRP A 151 16.19 -19.05 55.50
N PHE A 152 15.74 -19.96 56.33
CA PHE A 152 16.08 -20.06 57.74
C PHE A 152 17.32 -20.89 57.93
N GLN A 153 18.36 -20.33 58.47
CA GLN A 153 19.54 -21.04 58.90
C GLN A 153 19.95 -20.56 60.30
N ASN A 154 20.02 -21.49 61.26
CA ASN A 154 20.39 -21.22 62.66
C ASN A 154 19.56 -20.08 63.30
N ASN A 155 18.25 -20.16 63.23
CA ASN A 155 17.29 -19.15 63.75
C ASN A 155 17.47 -17.73 63.21
N ARG A 156 18.15 -17.52 62.09
CA ARG A 156 18.30 -16.24 61.43
C ARG A 156 17.74 -16.32 60.02
N VAL A 157 16.95 -15.30 59.65
CA VAL A 157 16.54 -15.10 58.25
C VAL A 157 17.75 -14.61 57.45
N ARG A 158 18.17 -15.38 56.50
CA ARG A 158 19.17 -14.94 55.49
C ARG A 158 18.49 -14.60 54.21
N MET A 159 18.87 -13.52 53.58
CA MET A 159 18.37 -13.07 52.31
C MET A 159 19.49 -13.26 51.28
N ARG A 160 19.20 -13.98 50.23
CA ARG A 160 20.04 -14.06 49.02
C ARG A 160 19.32 -13.38 47.88
N THR A 161 19.91 -12.35 47.31
CA THR A 161 19.48 -11.82 46.04
C THR A 161 19.88 -12.87 45.01
N ILE A 162 18.91 -13.54 44.42
CA ILE A 162 19.20 -14.41 43.29
C ILE A 162 19.29 -13.48 42.10
N ASP A 163 20.52 -13.23 41.67
CA ASP A 163 20.76 -12.60 40.39
C ASP A 163 20.37 -13.59 39.27
N ARG A 164 19.06 -13.73 39.05
CA ARG A 164 18.51 -14.46 37.92
C ARG A 164 18.54 -13.64 36.62
N ALA A 165 19.09 -12.45 36.65
CA ALA A 165 19.56 -11.76 35.45
C ALA A 165 20.73 -12.57 34.85
N LYS A 166 20.52 -13.88 34.66
CA LYS A 166 21.35 -14.67 33.77
C LYS A 166 21.38 -13.90 32.46
N LYS A 167 22.57 -13.52 32.05
CA LYS A 167 22.91 -12.87 30.80
C LYS A 167 22.04 -13.44 29.68
N LEU A 168 20.92 -12.75 29.39
CA LEU A 168 20.15 -12.99 28.17
C LEU A 168 21.02 -12.44 27.05
N ASN A 169 21.83 -13.29 26.46
CA ASN A 169 22.79 -12.85 25.45
C ASN A 169 22.11 -12.61 24.09
N TYR A 170 20.97 -13.24 23.87
CA TYR A 170 20.32 -13.28 22.55
C TYR A 170 18.91 -12.70 22.61
N LEU A 171 18.58 -11.89 21.62
CA LEU A 171 17.22 -11.64 21.16
C LEU A 171 17.04 -12.35 19.81
N ILE A 172 16.16 -13.30 19.79
CA ILE A 172 15.82 -14.09 18.60
C ILE A 172 14.56 -13.50 18.00
N LEU A 173 14.60 -13.24 16.71
CA LEU A 173 13.50 -12.65 15.95
C LEU A 173 12.84 -13.72 15.10
N ASP A 174 11.58 -13.99 15.37
CA ASP A 174 10.78 -14.95 14.62
C ASP A 174 9.74 -14.19 13.76
N ASP A 175 9.96 -14.18 12.46
CA ASP A 175 9.09 -13.61 11.44
C ASP A 175 8.50 -14.72 10.52
N SER A 176 8.60 -15.99 10.93
CA SER A 176 8.34 -17.18 10.12
C SER A 176 6.87 -17.42 9.76
N ILE A 177 5.94 -16.65 10.30
CA ILE A 177 4.53 -16.69 9.85
C ILE A 177 4.39 -16.25 8.39
N LEU A 178 5.33 -15.41 7.88
CA LEU A 178 5.44 -15.00 6.49
C LEU A 178 6.74 -15.53 5.88
N ASP A 179 6.80 -15.62 4.54
CA ASP A 179 8.04 -15.92 3.83
C ASP A 179 9.04 -14.74 3.90
N ASP A 180 10.30 -15.01 3.59
CA ASP A 180 11.41 -14.06 3.64
C ASP A 180 11.56 -13.20 2.38
N VAL A 181 10.63 -13.28 1.42
CA VAL A 181 10.63 -12.43 0.22
C VAL A 181 10.22 -11.01 0.60
N PRO A 182 11.11 -9.99 0.45
CA PRO A 182 10.86 -8.67 1.00
C PRO A 182 10.11 -7.73 0.06
N TYR A 183 9.99 -8.02 -1.23
CA TYR A 183 9.36 -7.15 -2.23
C TYR A 183 8.32 -7.90 -3.04
N GLY A 184 7.23 -7.20 -3.38
CA GLY A 184 6.16 -7.74 -4.21
C GLY A 184 6.62 -8.06 -5.64
N PRO A 185 6.03 -9.09 -6.28
CA PRO A 185 6.35 -9.41 -7.67
C PRO A 185 6.10 -8.24 -8.62
N GLY A 186 7.09 -7.89 -9.43
CA GLY A 186 7.00 -6.80 -10.40
C GLY A 186 7.15 -5.40 -9.81
N TRP A 187 7.64 -5.28 -8.58
CA TRP A 187 8.14 -4.03 -8.04
C TRP A 187 9.43 -3.64 -8.75
N MET A 188 9.61 -2.36 -8.98
CA MET A 188 10.81 -1.88 -9.67
C MET A 188 11.98 -1.87 -8.71
N TRP A 189 13.13 -2.39 -9.16
CA TRP A 189 14.33 -2.53 -8.34
C TRP A 189 14.93 -1.19 -7.88
N ASP A 190 14.60 -0.10 -8.58
CA ASP A 190 15.12 1.25 -8.36
C ASP A 190 14.19 2.18 -7.57
N GLU A 191 13.18 1.64 -6.89
CA GLU A 191 12.33 2.43 -5.98
C GLU A 191 13.11 2.98 -4.76
N GLY A 192 14.26 2.40 -4.47
CA GLY A 192 15.28 2.98 -3.60
C GLY A 192 14.86 3.14 -2.14
N SER A 193 14.93 4.39 -1.64
CA SER A 193 14.73 4.70 -0.21
C SER A 193 13.32 5.17 0.13
N TRP A 194 12.40 5.15 -0.84
CA TRP A 194 11.07 5.69 -0.64
C TRP A 194 10.23 4.85 0.30
N TRP A 195 9.49 5.50 1.19
CA TRP A 195 8.62 4.88 2.18
C TRP A 195 7.59 3.92 1.57
N TYR A 196 7.05 4.25 0.40
CA TYR A 196 6.04 3.44 -0.29
C TYR A 196 6.57 2.11 -0.86
N ALA A 197 7.89 1.92 -0.86
CA ALA A 197 8.59 0.71 -1.29
C ALA A 197 9.35 0.05 -0.11
N ALA A 198 8.81 0.15 1.10
CA ALA A 198 9.37 -0.52 2.26
C ALA A 198 9.35 -2.05 2.09
N GLN A 199 10.38 -2.72 2.59
CA GLN A 199 10.44 -4.18 2.64
C GLN A 199 9.35 -4.76 3.54
N ILE A 200 8.81 -5.91 3.17
CA ILE A 200 7.73 -6.58 3.89
C ILE A 200 8.31 -7.57 4.89
N SER A 201 7.84 -7.52 6.12
CA SER A 201 8.24 -8.43 7.20
C SER A 201 7.09 -8.65 8.19
N ALA A 202 7.02 -9.83 8.80
CA ALA A 202 6.07 -10.09 9.89
C ALA A 202 6.40 -9.31 11.17
N LEU A 203 7.63 -8.82 11.31
CA LEU A 203 8.05 -7.85 12.32
C LEU A 203 8.21 -6.48 11.65
N SER A 204 7.22 -5.62 11.80
CA SER A 204 7.16 -4.29 11.18
C SER A 204 6.88 -3.24 12.24
N ILE A 205 7.71 -2.21 12.33
CA ILE A 205 7.53 -1.04 13.18
C ILE A 205 7.68 0.25 12.37
N ASN A 206 6.95 1.29 12.73
CA ASN A 206 7.03 2.60 12.06
C ASN A 206 6.99 2.50 10.52
N GLU A 207 6.10 1.66 9.99
CA GLU A 207 5.94 1.39 8.54
C GLU A 207 7.25 0.91 7.86
N ASN A 208 8.16 0.26 8.61
CA ASN A 208 9.50 -0.18 8.18
C ASN A 208 10.36 0.98 7.66
N CYS A 209 10.20 2.14 8.28
CA CYS A 209 10.85 3.39 7.93
C CYS A 209 11.47 4.08 9.16
N VAL A 210 12.32 5.04 8.87
CA VAL A 210 12.79 6.04 9.83
C VAL A 210 12.29 7.41 9.38
N ASP A 211 11.75 8.19 10.33
CA ASP A 211 11.39 9.58 10.11
C ASP A 211 12.59 10.47 10.36
N PHE A 212 12.89 11.37 9.44
CA PHE A 212 13.93 12.38 9.54
C PHE A 212 13.26 13.74 9.69
N TYR A 213 13.39 14.34 10.88
CA TYR A 213 12.99 15.73 11.13
C TYR A 213 14.15 16.63 10.77
N VAL A 214 13.97 17.44 9.74
CA VAL A 214 14.98 18.34 9.20
C VAL A 214 14.65 19.77 9.57
N THR A 215 15.50 20.38 10.36
CA THR A 215 15.36 21.79 10.79
C THR A 215 16.53 22.60 10.23
N PRO A 216 16.30 23.83 9.71
CA PRO A 216 17.40 24.71 9.32
C PRO A 216 18.39 24.91 10.44
N GLY A 217 19.68 24.87 10.12
CA GLY A 217 20.77 25.24 11.02
C GLY A 217 21.17 26.71 10.86
N ILE A 218 22.40 27.03 11.26
CA ILE A 218 23.00 28.33 10.98
C ILE A 218 23.32 28.42 9.47
N THR A 219 23.04 29.56 8.83
CA THR A 219 23.37 29.78 7.41
C THR A 219 24.81 29.42 7.11
N GLY A 220 24.99 28.59 6.07
CA GLY A 220 26.30 28.06 5.64
C GLY A 220 26.70 26.75 6.35
N GLN A 221 26.00 26.33 7.40
CA GLN A 221 26.22 25.08 8.13
C GLN A 221 25.22 23.99 7.65
N PRO A 222 25.48 22.71 7.95
CA PRO A 222 24.52 21.63 7.74
C PRO A 222 23.18 21.87 8.46
N VAL A 223 22.10 21.32 7.93
CA VAL A 223 20.81 21.27 8.64
C VAL A 223 20.89 20.42 9.90
N LEU A 224 20.02 20.66 10.86
CA LEU A 224 19.86 19.81 12.05
C LEU A 224 18.96 18.62 11.72
N ILE A 225 19.39 17.43 12.12
CA ILE A 225 18.66 16.19 11.88
C ILE A 225 18.32 15.53 13.22
N GLN A 226 17.05 15.19 13.38
CA GLN A 226 16.58 14.27 14.42
C GLN A 226 15.88 13.11 13.74
N THR A 227 15.94 11.91 14.33
CA THR A 227 15.29 10.72 13.78
C THR A 227 14.29 10.12 14.78
N ASN A 228 13.28 9.45 14.25
CA ASN A 228 12.36 8.64 15.02
C ASN A 228 12.18 7.27 14.33
N PRO A 229 12.55 6.16 14.99
CA PRO A 229 13.23 6.12 16.30
C PRO A 229 14.65 6.66 16.24
N VAL A 230 15.18 7.02 17.41
CA VAL A 230 16.62 7.17 17.61
C VAL A 230 17.17 5.76 17.75
N THR A 231 18.07 5.35 16.87
CA THR A 231 18.60 3.97 16.82
C THR A 231 19.98 3.91 16.19
N ASP A 232 20.80 3.00 16.68
CA ASP A 232 22.12 2.68 16.10
C ASP A 232 22.00 1.80 14.83
N PHE A 233 20.79 1.37 14.47
CA PHE A 233 20.54 0.59 13.25
C PHE A 233 20.86 1.35 11.97
N ILE A 234 20.85 2.67 12.01
CA ILE A 234 21.16 3.54 10.88
C ILE A 234 22.42 4.35 11.11
N SER A 235 23.07 4.77 10.02
CA SER A 235 24.14 5.78 10.04
C SER A 235 23.79 6.93 9.11
N ILE A 236 24.18 8.17 9.49
CA ILE A 236 23.83 9.38 8.77
C ILE A 236 25.09 10.15 8.39
N THR A 237 25.25 10.44 7.10
CA THR A 237 26.25 11.36 6.58
C THR A 237 25.55 12.63 6.10
N ASN A 238 25.67 13.72 6.86
CA ASN A 238 25.00 14.98 6.57
C ASN A 238 25.92 15.93 5.81
N GLN A 239 25.65 16.12 4.49
CA GLN A 239 26.34 17.00 3.58
C GLN A 239 25.45 18.16 3.09
N SER A 240 24.29 18.35 3.72
CA SER A 240 23.35 19.42 3.40
C SER A 240 23.87 20.78 3.83
N LYS A 241 23.20 21.85 3.41
CA LYS A 241 23.49 23.22 3.85
C LYS A 241 22.23 24.02 4.12
N THR A 242 22.26 24.81 5.17
CA THR A 242 21.28 25.89 5.38
C THR A 242 21.72 27.11 4.56
N VAL A 243 20.81 27.68 3.76
CA VAL A 243 21.07 28.82 2.89
C VAL A 243 20.07 29.94 3.13
N ASN A 244 20.42 31.17 2.82
CA ASN A 244 19.56 32.34 2.96
C ASN A 244 19.13 32.96 1.61
N ASP A 245 19.52 32.35 0.49
CA ASP A 245 19.13 32.75 -0.83
C ASP A 245 18.85 31.52 -1.72
N THR A 246 18.20 31.73 -2.85
CA THR A 246 17.85 30.70 -3.82
C THR A 246 18.87 30.57 -4.95
N ALA A 247 19.95 31.38 -4.97
CA ALA A 247 21.01 31.26 -5.93
C ALA A 247 21.72 29.92 -5.73
N ASN A 248 21.71 29.05 -6.71
CA ASN A 248 22.27 27.67 -6.63
C ASN A 248 21.54 26.74 -5.66
N PHE A 249 20.25 27.00 -5.35
CA PHE A 249 19.44 26.13 -4.52
C PHE A 249 19.37 24.72 -5.13
N LYS A 250 19.60 23.71 -4.28
CA LYS A 250 19.43 22.30 -4.64
C LYS A 250 18.44 21.71 -3.64
N GLU A 251 17.42 21.06 -4.15
CA GLU A 251 16.43 20.38 -3.31
C GLU A 251 17.10 19.39 -2.36
N LEU A 252 16.62 19.37 -1.11
CA LEU A 252 17.10 18.44 -0.09
C LEU A 252 16.78 17.00 -0.51
N LYS A 253 17.79 16.13 -0.39
CA LYS A 253 17.64 14.70 -0.64
C LYS A 253 18.17 13.91 0.54
N ILE A 254 17.39 12.92 0.96
CA ILE A 254 17.77 11.93 1.97
C ILE A 254 17.71 10.57 1.27
N GLU A 255 18.86 9.96 1.07
CA GLU A 255 18.97 8.71 0.32
C GLU A 255 19.72 7.66 1.13
N ARG A 256 19.15 6.47 1.24
CA ARG A 256 19.82 5.29 1.77
C ARG A 256 20.73 4.69 0.69
N ASP A 257 21.85 4.11 1.05
CA ASP A 257 22.67 3.33 0.11
C ASP A 257 21.98 1.96 -0.16
N TRP A 258 20.79 2.06 -0.81
CA TRP A 258 19.93 0.92 -1.08
C TRP A 258 20.55 -0.08 -2.06
N LYS A 259 21.45 0.35 -2.94
CA LYS A 259 22.16 -0.52 -3.89
C LYS A 259 23.08 -1.51 -3.18
N LYS A 260 23.66 -1.11 -2.05
CA LYS A 260 24.47 -1.99 -1.20
C LYS A 260 23.67 -2.68 -0.09
N GLN A 261 22.35 -2.47 -0.06
CA GLN A 261 21.50 -3.04 0.98
C GLN A 261 21.95 -2.67 2.40
N THR A 262 22.43 -1.43 2.58
CA THR A 262 22.81 -0.92 3.91
C THR A 262 21.79 0.09 4.42
N ASN A 263 21.87 0.43 5.70
CA ASN A 263 21.10 1.48 6.36
C ASN A 263 21.93 2.75 6.58
N SER A 264 22.86 3.03 5.66
CA SER A 264 23.63 4.27 5.63
C SER A 264 22.90 5.32 4.80
N PHE A 265 22.55 6.44 5.42
CA PHE A 265 21.82 7.53 4.78
C PHE A 265 22.76 8.69 4.48
N THR A 266 22.65 9.25 3.29
CA THR A 266 23.34 10.48 2.90
C THR A 266 22.32 11.58 2.67
N ILE A 267 22.53 12.73 3.33
CA ILE A 267 21.69 13.91 3.23
C ILE A 267 22.44 14.98 2.44
N THR A 268 21.88 15.42 1.33
CA THR A 268 22.49 16.42 0.42
C THR A 268 21.48 17.51 0.07
N GLY A 269 21.95 18.60 -0.54
CA GLY A 269 21.08 19.71 -0.94
C GLY A 269 20.98 20.81 0.08
N ASN A 270 19.96 21.64 -0.02
CA ASN A 270 19.84 22.90 0.70
C ASN A 270 18.47 23.04 1.35
N VAL A 271 18.42 23.74 2.48
CA VAL A 271 17.19 24.19 3.14
C VAL A 271 17.31 25.67 3.43
N MET A 272 16.25 26.44 3.17
CA MET A 272 16.22 27.87 3.51
C MET A 272 16.26 28.06 5.03
N ASP A 273 17.02 29.05 5.51
CA ASP A 273 17.10 29.38 6.94
C ASP A 273 15.76 29.87 7.53
N THR A 274 14.85 30.28 6.68
CA THR A 274 13.46 30.66 7.02
C THR A 274 12.46 29.50 6.98
N ALA A 275 12.88 28.31 6.56
CA ALA A 275 11.99 27.14 6.47
C ALA A 275 11.62 26.64 7.88
N SER A 276 10.41 26.10 7.99
CA SER A 276 10.01 25.32 9.17
C SER A 276 10.65 23.92 9.14
N THR A 277 10.61 23.21 10.28
CA THR A 277 10.97 21.79 10.32
C THR A 277 10.08 21.01 9.37
N ASP A 278 10.70 20.17 8.54
CA ASP A 278 10.01 19.26 7.62
C ASP A 278 10.34 17.80 7.98
N THR A 279 9.44 16.88 7.59
CA THR A 279 9.56 15.46 7.93
C THR A 279 9.69 14.63 6.66
N PHE A 280 10.73 13.79 6.62
CA PHE A 280 11.01 12.89 5.53
C PHE A 280 11.05 11.46 6.03
N GLN A 281 10.19 10.59 5.49
CA GLN A 281 10.16 9.18 5.82
C GLN A 281 10.96 8.37 4.78
N ARG A 282 11.86 7.48 5.25
CA ARG A 282 12.69 6.64 4.40
C ARG A 282 12.71 5.20 4.89
N ASN A 283 12.56 4.26 3.95
CA ASN A 283 12.56 2.84 4.28
C ASN A 283 13.93 2.35 4.77
N VAL A 284 13.90 1.27 5.55
CA VAL A 284 15.09 0.55 6.00
C VAL A 284 15.28 -0.75 5.22
N HIS A 285 16.51 -1.26 5.21
CA HIS A 285 16.83 -2.62 4.80
C HIS A 285 16.74 -3.54 6.01
N ASP A 286 16.12 -4.72 5.83
CA ASP A 286 15.89 -5.74 6.86
C ASP A 286 15.04 -5.22 8.04
N PRO A 287 13.73 -5.05 7.82
CA PRO A 287 12.82 -4.56 8.86
C PRO A 287 12.71 -5.48 10.08
N THR A 288 12.95 -6.79 9.93
CA THR A 288 13.01 -7.72 11.05
C THR A 288 14.15 -7.37 11.98
N LEU A 289 15.37 -7.20 11.46
CA LEU A 289 16.53 -6.78 12.26
C LEU A 289 16.36 -5.36 12.80
N TYR A 290 15.74 -4.46 12.03
CA TYR A 290 15.40 -3.10 12.50
C TYR A 290 14.50 -3.16 13.74
N SER A 291 13.39 -3.88 13.67
CA SER A 291 12.45 -4.05 14.78
C SER A 291 13.13 -4.65 16.02
N GLY A 292 13.96 -5.67 15.79
CA GLY A 292 14.71 -6.33 16.85
C GLY A 292 15.79 -5.45 17.50
N THR A 293 16.51 -4.66 16.71
CA THR A 293 17.54 -3.72 17.22
C THR A 293 16.89 -2.64 18.07
N VAL A 294 15.84 -2.00 17.57
CA VAL A 294 15.10 -0.98 18.33
C VAL A 294 14.53 -1.55 19.63
N PHE A 295 14.00 -2.78 19.60
CA PHE A 295 13.51 -3.45 20.81
C PHE A 295 14.65 -3.76 21.80
N ALA A 296 15.81 -4.20 21.32
CA ALA A 296 16.99 -4.45 22.15
C ALA A 296 17.50 -3.14 22.82
N GLU A 297 17.51 -2.04 22.08
CA GLU A 297 17.85 -0.71 22.61
C GLU A 297 16.86 -0.26 23.71
N MET A 298 15.55 -0.49 23.50
CA MET A 298 14.52 -0.23 24.51
C MET A 298 14.70 -1.10 25.78
N LEU A 299 15.11 -2.35 25.63
CA LEU A 299 15.45 -3.24 26.75
C LEU A 299 16.71 -2.77 27.47
N GLN A 300 17.73 -2.32 26.74
CA GLN A 300 18.98 -1.81 27.29
C GLN A 300 18.77 -0.57 28.19
N THR A 301 17.91 0.36 27.78
CA THR A 301 17.54 1.52 28.62
C THR A 301 16.91 1.11 29.95
N ARG A 302 16.43 -0.13 30.07
CA ARG A 302 15.80 -0.73 31.26
C ARG A 302 16.74 -1.68 32.03
N GLY A 303 18.02 -1.75 31.61
CA GLY A 303 19.05 -2.58 32.25
C GLY A 303 19.06 -4.04 31.79
N ILE A 304 18.35 -4.39 30.69
CA ILE A 304 18.41 -5.72 30.09
C ILE A 304 19.33 -5.63 28.86
N ASN A 305 20.55 -6.15 29.00
CA ASN A 305 21.55 -6.07 27.95
C ASN A 305 21.44 -7.29 27.03
N ILE A 306 21.21 -7.05 25.74
CA ILE A 306 21.22 -8.03 24.67
C ILE A 306 22.50 -7.83 23.85
N ASN A 307 23.29 -8.92 23.68
CA ASN A 307 24.56 -8.84 22.95
C ASN A 307 24.40 -9.22 21.47
N HIS A 308 23.40 -10.05 21.15
CA HIS A 308 23.18 -10.56 19.79
C HIS A 308 21.70 -10.51 19.43
N VAL A 309 21.40 -9.92 18.28
CA VAL A 309 20.07 -9.92 17.67
C VAL A 309 20.17 -10.79 16.41
N ILE A 310 19.41 -11.89 16.35
CA ILE A 310 19.49 -12.86 15.25
C ILE A 310 18.09 -13.33 14.84
N LYS A 311 17.93 -13.74 13.58
CA LYS A 311 16.68 -14.35 13.07
C LYS A 311 16.71 -15.86 13.26
N ALA A 312 15.70 -16.42 13.89
CA ALA A 312 15.44 -17.85 13.96
C ALA A 312 13.99 -18.11 14.45
N PRO A 313 13.42 -19.29 14.20
CA PRO A 313 12.11 -19.66 14.72
C PRO A 313 12.08 -19.74 16.25
N LEU A 314 10.89 -19.53 16.82
CA LEU A 314 10.61 -19.69 18.24
C LEU A 314 10.98 -21.10 18.73
N SER A 315 11.74 -21.18 19.81
CA SER A 315 12.10 -22.46 20.43
C SER A 315 10.87 -23.14 21.04
N PRO A 316 10.65 -24.43 20.76
CA PRO A 316 9.63 -25.21 21.47
C PRO A 316 9.87 -25.17 22.99
N GLY A 317 8.86 -24.79 23.75
CA GLY A 317 8.96 -24.72 25.22
C GLY A 317 9.38 -23.35 25.77
N ALA A 318 9.64 -22.34 24.94
CA ALA A 318 9.77 -20.96 25.40
C ALA A 318 8.44 -20.47 26.00
N ILE A 319 8.54 -19.70 27.08
CA ILE A 319 7.37 -19.22 27.84
C ILE A 319 7.03 -17.81 27.40
N LYS A 320 5.75 -17.55 27.08
CA LYS A 320 5.27 -16.21 26.74
C LYS A 320 5.35 -15.28 27.94
N LEU A 321 5.99 -14.12 27.77
CA LEU A 321 6.13 -13.09 28.78
C LEU A 321 5.22 -11.89 28.53
N ALA A 322 5.05 -11.49 27.29
CA ALA A 322 4.22 -10.37 26.87
C ALA A 322 3.59 -10.60 25.51
N GLU A 323 2.47 -9.96 25.29
CA GLU A 323 1.76 -9.96 24.00
C GLU A 323 1.17 -8.57 23.78
N HIS A 324 1.39 -8.04 22.58
CA HIS A 324 0.61 -6.95 22.03
C HIS A 324 -0.37 -7.52 21.01
N ARG A 325 -1.63 -7.10 21.07
CA ARG A 325 -2.64 -7.36 20.05
C ARG A 325 -3.01 -6.06 19.37
N SER A 326 -3.01 -6.06 18.05
CA SER A 326 -3.44 -4.91 17.27
C SER A 326 -4.91 -4.56 17.54
N ARG A 327 -5.32 -3.39 17.10
CA ARG A 327 -6.74 -3.13 16.89
C ARG A 327 -7.30 -4.11 15.86
N PRO A 328 -8.63 -4.32 15.81
CA PRO A 328 -9.27 -5.10 14.76
C PRO A 328 -8.85 -4.64 13.35
N VAL A 329 -8.79 -5.58 12.40
CA VAL A 329 -8.28 -5.34 11.04
C VAL A 329 -8.98 -4.20 10.31
N ASN A 330 -10.26 -3.93 10.60
CA ASN A 330 -11.00 -2.81 10.01
C ASN A 330 -10.33 -1.44 10.25
N HIS A 331 -9.59 -1.26 11.37
CA HIS A 331 -8.79 -0.05 11.58
C HIS A 331 -7.61 0.02 10.62
N ALA A 332 -6.89 -1.09 10.43
CA ALA A 332 -5.81 -1.17 9.46
C ALA A 332 -6.32 -0.92 8.04
N LEU A 333 -7.51 -1.48 7.71
CA LEU A 333 -8.16 -1.27 6.42
C LEU A 333 -8.52 0.20 6.17
N THR A 334 -8.99 0.91 7.19
CA THR A 334 -9.30 2.34 7.09
C THR A 334 -8.04 3.16 6.84
N GLU A 335 -6.98 2.93 7.60
CA GLU A 335 -5.71 3.66 7.46
C GLU A 335 -5.09 3.45 6.08
N PHE A 336 -4.91 2.19 5.64
CA PHE A 336 -4.25 1.94 4.36
C PHE A 336 -5.07 2.40 3.16
N MET A 337 -6.40 2.33 3.22
CA MET A 337 -7.27 2.82 2.15
C MET A 337 -7.24 4.34 2.05
N LYS A 338 -7.32 5.04 3.18
CA LYS A 338 -7.30 6.50 3.24
C LYS A 338 -5.93 7.08 2.88
N ARG A 339 -4.86 6.62 3.49
CA ARG A 339 -3.49 7.07 3.23
C ARG A 339 -2.88 6.47 1.96
N SER A 340 -3.53 5.44 1.40
CA SER A 340 -3.00 4.66 0.27
C SER A 340 -1.67 3.97 0.58
N GLU A 341 -1.42 3.62 1.83
CA GLU A 341 -0.21 3.01 2.31
C GLU A 341 -0.04 1.59 1.70
N ASN A 342 1.21 1.17 1.38
CA ASN A 342 1.46 -0.05 0.63
C ASN A 342 1.81 -1.24 1.53
N LEU A 343 2.56 -1.00 2.63
CA LEU A 343 3.02 -2.07 3.53
C LEU A 343 1.85 -2.90 4.06
N THR A 344 0.80 -2.24 4.55
CA THR A 344 -0.41 -2.90 5.05
C THR A 344 -1.07 -3.76 3.98
N ALA A 345 -1.17 -3.26 2.74
CA ALA A 345 -1.76 -4.03 1.66
C ALA A 345 -0.99 -5.34 1.38
N GLU A 346 0.33 -5.29 1.39
CA GLU A 346 1.16 -6.47 1.13
C GLU A 346 1.17 -7.44 2.31
N LEU A 347 1.24 -6.92 3.54
CA LEU A 347 1.11 -7.74 4.75
C LEU A 347 -0.24 -8.46 4.79
N LEU A 348 -1.33 -7.77 4.43
CA LEU A 348 -2.66 -8.38 4.34
C LEU A 348 -2.70 -9.50 3.31
N VAL A 349 -2.12 -9.33 2.12
CA VAL A 349 -2.07 -10.41 1.11
C VAL A 349 -1.37 -11.64 1.68
N LYS A 350 -0.17 -11.49 2.23
CA LYS A 350 0.56 -12.63 2.81
C LYS A 350 -0.20 -13.24 3.99
N HIS A 351 -0.77 -12.41 4.86
CA HIS A 351 -1.51 -12.88 6.03
C HIS A 351 -2.81 -13.60 5.66
N ILE A 352 -3.55 -13.13 4.65
CA ILE A 352 -4.69 -13.86 4.07
C ILE A 352 -4.26 -15.26 3.62
N GLY A 353 -3.10 -15.36 2.96
CA GLY A 353 -2.55 -16.65 2.55
C GLY A 353 -2.23 -17.55 3.72
N ALA A 354 -1.63 -17.01 4.78
CA ALA A 354 -1.31 -17.75 6.00
C ALA A 354 -2.57 -18.31 6.67
N VAL A 355 -3.59 -17.48 6.84
CA VAL A 355 -4.84 -17.86 7.51
C VAL A 355 -5.67 -18.83 6.66
N PHE A 356 -5.81 -18.56 5.36
CA PHE A 356 -6.67 -19.35 4.47
C PHE A 356 -6.16 -20.78 4.26
N TYR A 357 -4.83 -20.96 4.19
CA TYR A 357 -4.21 -22.26 3.94
C TYR A 357 -3.55 -22.90 5.16
N ASP A 358 -3.57 -22.25 6.32
CA ASP A 358 -2.91 -22.70 7.56
C ASP A 358 -1.41 -23.05 7.32
N THR A 359 -0.68 -22.11 6.70
CA THR A 359 0.72 -22.28 6.32
C THR A 359 1.46 -20.94 6.32
N VAL A 360 2.75 -20.94 5.97
CA VAL A 360 3.52 -19.69 5.81
C VAL A 360 2.87 -18.81 4.74
N GLY A 361 2.61 -17.54 5.10
CA GLY A 361 2.00 -16.57 4.22
C GLY A 361 2.97 -16.07 3.15
N THR A 362 2.55 -16.13 1.90
CA THR A 362 3.32 -15.71 0.72
C THR A 362 2.46 -14.88 -0.21
N TRP A 363 3.06 -14.13 -1.15
CA TRP A 363 2.24 -13.51 -2.21
C TRP A 363 1.47 -14.54 -3.02
N ASN A 364 2.08 -15.69 -3.30
CA ASN A 364 1.44 -16.71 -4.13
C ASN A 364 0.16 -17.25 -3.50
N ASN A 365 0.21 -17.72 -2.25
CA ASN A 365 -0.98 -18.27 -1.60
C ASN A 365 -1.99 -17.18 -1.24
N GLY A 366 -1.56 -15.99 -0.83
CA GLY A 366 -2.47 -14.88 -0.54
C GLY A 366 -3.22 -14.39 -1.77
N LEU A 367 -2.52 -14.15 -2.89
CA LEU A 367 -3.16 -13.76 -4.14
C LEU A 367 -4.05 -14.88 -4.71
N LEU A 368 -3.71 -16.14 -4.49
CA LEU A 368 -4.57 -17.27 -4.86
C LEU A 368 -5.87 -17.26 -4.04
N ALA A 369 -5.79 -17.09 -2.72
CA ALA A 369 -6.97 -16.97 -1.86
C ALA A 369 -7.87 -15.79 -2.28
N ILE A 370 -7.29 -14.62 -2.57
CA ILE A 370 -8.02 -13.45 -3.06
C ILE A 370 -8.71 -13.77 -4.40
N LYS A 371 -8.01 -14.40 -5.35
CA LYS A 371 -8.59 -14.77 -6.65
C LYS A 371 -9.73 -15.76 -6.51
N LEU A 372 -9.60 -16.76 -5.64
CA LEU A 372 -10.70 -17.70 -5.37
C LEU A 372 -11.93 -16.97 -4.82
N PHE A 373 -11.75 -16.09 -3.84
CA PHE A 373 -12.84 -15.26 -3.34
C PHE A 373 -13.49 -14.40 -4.45
N LEU A 374 -12.69 -13.73 -5.28
CA LEU A 374 -13.19 -12.90 -6.37
C LEU A 374 -13.95 -13.72 -7.42
N HIS A 375 -13.53 -14.95 -7.68
CA HIS A 375 -14.20 -15.86 -8.61
C HIS A 375 -15.50 -16.44 -8.03
N ASP A 376 -15.39 -17.06 -6.86
CA ASP A 376 -16.48 -17.88 -6.32
C ASP A 376 -17.59 -17.04 -5.68
N THR A 377 -17.21 -15.86 -5.14
CA THR A 377 -18.13 -15.02 -4.37
C THR A 377 -18.55 -13.76 -5.15
N VAL A 378 -17.62 -13.07 -5.79
CA VAL A 378 -17.90 -11.81 -6.52
C VAL A 378 -18.29 -12.07 -7.97
N GLY A 379 -17.94 -13.25 -8.52
CA GLY A 379 -18.26 -13.63 -9.91
C GLY A 379 -17.35 -12.97 -10.95
N ILE A 380 -16.10 -12.66 -10.59
CA ILE A 380 -15.09 -12.12 -11.53
C ILE A 380 -14.28 -13.29 -12.10
N ASP A 381 -14.26 -13.46 -13.44
CA ASP A 381 -13.41 -14.46 -14.09
C ASP A 381 -11.93 -14.12 -13.92
N THR A 382 -11.22 -14.96 -13.16
CA THR A 382 -9.80 -14.78 -12.84
C THR A 382 -8.84 -14.89 -14.03
N ASN A 383 -9.33 -15.36 -15.19
CA ASN A 383 -8.56 -15.39 -16.44
C ASN A 383 -8.55 -14.05 -17.16
N THR A 384 -9.41 -13.11 -16.76
CA THR A 384 -9.60 -11.82 -17.45
C THR A 384 -8.84 -10.66 -16.80
N PHE A 385 -8.19 -10.89 -15.64
CA PHE A 385 -7.38 -9.88 -14.95
C PHE A 385 -6.11 -10.50 -14.33
N ARG A 386 -5.18 -9.65 -13.91
CA ARG A 386 -3.96 -10.09 -13.22
C ARG A 386 -3.76 -9.31 -11.93
N LEU A 387 -3.65 -10.04 -10.81
CA LEU A 387 -3.15 -9.52 -9.54
C LEU A 387 -1.74 -10.06 -9.32
N SER A 388 -0.80 -9.17 -9.03
CA SER A 388 0.61 -9.51 -8.78
C SER A 388 1.08 -9.05 -7.41
N ASP A 389 0.38 -8.08 -6.79
CA ASP A 389 0.61 -7.62 -5.43
C ASP A 389 -0.71 -7.13 -4.79
N GLY A 390 -0.66 -6.70 -3.55
CA GLY A 390 -1.83 -6.19 -2.82
C GLY A 390 -2.06 -4.69 -2.97
N SER A 391 -0.99 -3.92 -3.14
CA SER A 391 -1.00 -2.45 -3.10
C SER A 391 -1.26 -1.79 -4.45
N GLY A 392 -0.92 -2.48 -5.55
CA GLY A 392 -0.95 -1.93 -6.89
C GLY A 392 0.34 -1.24 -7.35
N VAL A 393 1.44 -1.37 -6.60
CA VAL A 393 2.78 -0.89 -7.01
C VAL A 393 3.30 -1.67 -8.21
N SER A 394 3.02 -2.97 -8.26
CA SER A 394 3.43 -3.85 -9.35
C SER A 394 2.93 -3.35 -10.71
N ARG A 395 3.86 -3.23 -11.67
CA ARG A 395 3.53 -2.92 -13.07
C ARG A 395 2.84 -4.09 -13.78
N TYR A 396 2.79 -5.28 -13.15
CA TYR A 396 2.15 -6.47 -13.71
C TYR A 396 0.67 -6.61 -13.34
N ASN A 397 0.12 -5.72 -12.51
CA ASN A 397 -1.30 -5.69 -12.26
C ASN A 397 -2.07 -5.20 -13.49
N TYR A 398 -3.12 -5.91 -13.87
CA TYR A 398 -4.04 -5.53 -14.95
C TYR A 398 -5.48 -5.78 -14.53
N SER A 399 -6.30 -4.75 -14.64
CA SER A 399 -7.73 -4.80 -14.35
C SER A 399 -8.50 -3.85 -15.26
N SER A 400 -9.81 -4.05 -15.38
CA SER A 400 -10.68 -3.20 -16.19
C SER A 400 -11.66 -2.42 -15.32
N PRO A 401 -12.27 -1.33 -15.81
CA PRO A 401 -13.40 -0.69 -15.14
C PRO A 401 -14.53 -1.67 -14.80
N GLU A 402 -14.82 -2.62 -15.68
CA GLU A 402 -15.81 -3.68 -15.47
C GLU A 402 -15.54 -4.50 -14.21
N HIS A 403 -14.27 -4.88 -13.97
CA HIS A 403 -13.90 -5.67 -12.77
C HIS A 403 -14.13 -4.88 -11.50
N PHE A 404 -13.77 -3.59 -11.48
CA PHE A 404 -14.00 -2.75 -10.30
C PHE A 404 -15.48 -2.50 -10.05
N ILE A 405 -16.28 -2.31 -11.10
CA ILE A 405 -17.74 -2.18 -10.95
C ILE A 405 -18.36 -3.45 -10.37
N LYS A 406 -18.02 -4.63 -10.88
CA LYS A 406 -18.48 -5.89 -10.29
C LYS A 406 -18.14 -6.00 -8.80
N LEU A 407 -16.90 -5.68 -8.44
CA LEU A 407 -16.45 -5.68 -7.05
C LEU A 407 -17.24 -4.70 -6.18
N LEU A 408 -17.38 -3.46 -6.65
CA LEU A 408 -18.07 -2.39 -5.92
C LEU A 408 -19.57 -2.68 -5.78
N THR A 409 -20.22 -3.16 -6.85
CA THR A 409 -21.63 -3.56 -6.81
C THR A 409 -21.86 -4.71 -5.84
N TRP A 410 -21.00 -5.74 -5.88
CA TRP A 410 -21.08 -6.85 -4.94
C TRP A 410 -20.93 -6.37 -3.48
N ALA A 411 -19.92 -5.55 -3.19
CA ALA A 411 -19.67 -5.05 -1.84
C ALA A 411 -20.78 -4.13 -1.32
N TYR A 412 -21.42 -3.35 -2.19
CA TYR A 412 -22.56 -2.52 -1.82
C TYR A 412 -23.80 -3.35 -1.46
N ASN A 413 -24.00 -4.47 -2.14
CA ASN A 413 -25.15 -5.35 -1.92
C ASN A 413 -24.96 -6.32 -0.73
N ASP A 414 -23.72 -6.55 -0.29
CA ASP A 414 -23.46 -7.39 0.88
C ASP A 414 -23.70 -6.60 2.18
N LYS A 415 -24.74 -7.00 2.93
CA LYS A 415 -25.16 -6.31 4.14
C LYS A 415 -24.16 -6.38 5.31
N VAL A 416 -23.25 -7.35 5.29
CA VAL A 416 -22.24 -7.54 6.34
C VAL A 416 -21.02 -6.66 6.09
N ILE A 417 -20.57 -6.60 4.84
CA ILE A 417 -19.34 -5.92 4.45
C ILE A 417 -19.57 -4.45 4.09
N ARG A 418 -20.73 -4.09 3.54
CA ARG A 418 -21.01 -2.78 2.95
C ARG A 418 -20.58 -1.61 3.84
N ASP A 419 -21.13 -1.51 5.02
CA ASP A 419 -20.91 -0.31 5.85
C ASP A 419 -19.46 -0.21 6.33
N GLN A 420 -18.82 -1.33 6.62
CA GLN A 420 -17.40 -1.40 6.96
C GLN A 420 -16.53 -0.98 5.77
N PHE A 421 -16.81 -1.52 4.58
CA PHE A 421 -16.06 -1.19 3.36
C PHE A 421 -16.24 0.28 2.98
N LEU A 422 -17.47 0.81 2.96
CA LEU A 422 -17.73 2.22 2.65
C LEU A 422 -16.99 3.17 3.61
N SER A 423 -16.83 2.80 4.89
CA SER A 423 -16.13 3.60 5.90
C SER A 423 -14.62 3.71 5.66
N THR A 424 -14.03 2.80 4.86
CA THR A 424 -12.59 2.81 4.59
C THR A 424 -12.17 3.84 3.53
N PHE A 425 -13.10 4.34 2.74
CA PHE A 425 -12.75 5.24 1.62
C PHE A 425 -12.40 6.65 2.06
N PRO A 426 -11.48 7.32 1.33
CA PRO A 426 -11.37 8.78 1.34
C PRO A 426 -12.68 9.43 0.90
N ILE A 427 -12.99 10.59 1.49
CA ILE A 427 -14.18 11.38 1.20
C ILE A 427 -13.78 12.63 0.41
N GLY A 428 -14.44 12.86 -0.72
CA GLY A 428 -14.20 14.02 -1.58
C GLY A 428 -14.36 15.35 -0.85
N GLY A 429 -13.37 16.24 -0.98
CA GLY A 429 -13.34 17.56 -0.36
C GLY A 429 -13.19 17.57 1.16
N TRP A 430 -12.92 16.40 1.79
CA TRP A 430 -12.91 16.33 3.25
C TRP A 430 -11.63 15.71 3.82
N ASP A 431 -11.17 14.57 3.34
CA ASP A 431 -10.05 13.88 3.97
C ASP A 431 -9.08 13.18 2.99
N SER A 432 -7.87 12.96 3.48
CA SER A 432 -6.86 12.06 2.90
C SER A 432 -6.49 12.41 1.45
N THR A 433 -6.48 11.44 0.56
CA THR A 433 -6.09 11.62 -0.86
C THR A 433 -7.11 12.40 -1.68
N LEU A 434 -8.24 12.77 -1.11
CA LEU A 434 -9.33 13.55 -1.74
C LEU A 434 -9.64 14.87 -1.03
N ASP A 435 -8.87 15.29 -0.03
CA ASP A 435 -9.08 16.52 0.75
C ASP A 435 -9.20 17.79 -0.12
N ASP A 436 -8.41 17.88 -1.18
CA ASP A 436 -8.39 18.98 -2.14
C ASP A 436 -9.17 18.71 -3.44
N ARG A 437 -9.82 17.54 -3.56
CA ARG A 437 -10.48 17.08 -4.77
C ARG A 437 -11.99 16.94 -4.58
N MET A 438 -12.77 17.19 -5.65
CA MET A 438 -14.23 16.97 -5.67
C MET A 438 -14.95 17.69 -4.51
N LYS A 439 -14.49 18.92 -4.17
CA LYS A 439 -15.17 19.77 -3.21
C LYS A 439 -16.54 20.12 -3.77
N ASN A 440 -17.60 19.75 -3.07
CA ASN A 440 -18.98 20.07 -3.43
C ASN A 440 -19.59 20.97 -2.34
N GLU A 441 -20.24 22.06 -2.75
CA GLU A 441 -20.96 22.97 -1.86
C GLU A 441 -22.29 22.35 -1.38
N ASP A 442 -22.85 21.40 -2.15
CA ASP A 442 -24.06 20.67 -1.77
C ASP A 442 -23.72 19.53 -0.80
N SER A 443 -24.09 19.72 0.46
CA SER A 443 -23.87 18.75 1.52
C SER A 443 -24.66 17.44 1.36
N THR A 444 -25.60 17.37 0.42
CA THR A 444 -26.34 16.13 0.12
C THR A 444 -25.55 15.17 -0.75
N VAL A 445 -24.58 15.69 -1.52
CA VAL A 445 -23.71 14.90 -2.37
C VAL A 445 -22.56 14.31 -1.56
N LYS A 446 -22.37 13.01 -1.64
CA LYS A 446 -21.21 12.34 -1.04
C LYS A 446 -20.46 11.55 -2.09
N ILE A 447 -19.17 11.84 -2.24
CA ILE A 447 -18.26 11.11 -3.11
C ILE A 447 -17.25 10.40 -2.21
N ILE A 448 -17.12 9.09 -2.35
CA ILE A 448 -16.10 8.30 -1.67
C ILE A 448 -15.37 7.47 -2.72
N ALA A 449 -14.05 7.60 -2.78
CA ALA A 449 -13.29 6.94 -3.84
C ALA A 449 -11.84 6.64 -3.46
N LYS A 450 -11.33 5.56 -4.03
CA LYS A 450 -9.92 5.19 -3.96
C LYS A 450 -9.18 5.75 -5.16
N THR A 451 -8.13 6.51 -4.89
CA THR A 451 -7.19 7.00 -5.91
C THR A 451 -6.13 5.96 -6.24
N GLY A 452 -5.59 6.03 -7.45
CA GLY A 452 -4.42 5.25 -7.85
C GLY A 452 -3.51 6.10 -8.73
N THR A 453 -2.22 6.20 -8.39
CA THR A 453 -1.25 6.97 -9.17
C THR A 453 0.09 6.24 -9.23
N LEU A 454 0.59 6.08 -10.45
CA LEU A 454 1.97 5.72 -10.75
C LEU A 454 2.45 6.61 -11.90
N SER A 455 3.72 6.55 -12.26
CA SER A 455 4.22 7.23 -13.45
C SER A 455 3.43 6.77 -14.69
N GLY A 456 2.73 7.71 -15.36
CA GLY A 456 1.86 7.42 -16.51
C GLY A 456 0.54 6.71 -16.19
N VAL A 457 0.10 6.69 -14.92
CA VAL A 457 -1.15 6.06 -14.48
C VAL A 457 -1.90 6.98 -13.53
N SER A 458 -3.20 7.18 -13.76
CA SER A 458 -4.12 7.89 -12.86
C SER A 458 -5.47 7.17 -12.85
N CYS A 459 -5.87 6.67 -11.70
CA CYS A 459 -7.08 5.87 -11.51
C CYS A 459 -7.93 6.42 -10.37
N LEU A 460 -9.26 6.24 -10.49
CA LEU A 460 -10.22 6.62 -9.45
C LEU A 460 -11.42 5.68 -9.53
N SER A 461 -11.77 5.00 -8.45
CA SER A 461 -12.92 4.11 -8.37
C SER A 461 -13.60 4.21 -7.01
N GLY A 462 -14.92 4.15 -6.97
CA GLY A 462 -15.69 4.28 -5.74
C GLY A 462 -17.16 4.51 -5.97
N TYR A 463 -17.77 5.32 -5.11
CA TYR A 463 -19.20 5.56 -5.08
C TYR A 463 -19.52 7.06 -5.10
N ILE A 464 -20.63 7.39 -5.73
CA ILE A 464 -21.26 8.72 -5.71
C ILE A 464 -22.67 8.53 -5.16
N PHE A 465 -23.03 9.32 -4.16
CA PHE A 465 -24.41 9.50 -3.72
C PHE A 465 -24.86 10.84 -4.28
N THR A 466 -25.79 10.82 -5.24
CA THR A 466 -26.23 11.98 -5.98
C THR A 466 -27.02 12.96 -5.12
N THR A 467 -27.39 14.15 -5.65
CA THR A 467 -28.24 15.12 -4.97
C THR A 467 -29.59 14.57 -4.54
N ARG A 468 -30.05 13.48 -5.12
CA ARG A 468 -31.26 12.75 -4.75
C ARG A 468 -31.02 11.58 -3.80
N GLY A 469 -29.75 11.26 -3.55
CA GLY A 469 -29.36 10.10 -2.74
C GLY A 469 -29.19 8.82 -3.55
N ASP A 470 -29.36 8.85 -4.89
CA ASP A 470 -29.19 7.66 -5.73
C ASP A 470 -27.73 7.19 -5.70
N PRO A 471 -27.44 5.92 -5.38
CA PRO A 471 -26.08 5.42 -5.25
C PRO A 471 -25.53 4.95 -6.61
N LEU A 472 -24.39 5.51 -7.02
CA LEU A 472 -23.66 5.08 -8.22
C LEU A 472 -22.34 4.43 -7.81
N ALA A 473 -21.96 3.35 -8.50
CA ALA A 473 -20.59 2.87 -8.54
C ALA A 473 -19.89 3.37 -9.81
N PHE A 474 -18.63 3.80 -9.69
CA PHE A 474 -17.86 4.26 -10.83
C PHE A 474 -16.41 3.77 -10.79
N SER A 475 -15.81 3.63 -11.96
CA SER A 475 -14.39 3.36 -12.16
C SER A 475 -13.87 4.12 -13.36
N ILE A 476 -12.81 4.90 -13.19
CA ILE A 476 -12.13 5.71 -14.20
C ILE A 476 -10.65 5.35 -14.16
N LEU A 477 -10.15 4.72 -15.23
CA LEU A 477 -8.77 4.26 -15.34
C LEU A 477 -8.10 4.95 -16.52
N MET A 478 -6.97 5.63 -16.28
CA MET A 478 -6.19 6.36 -17.29
C MET A 478 -4.74 5.88 -17.27
N ASN A 479 -4.23 5.42 -18.41
CA ASN A 479 -2.89 4.90 -18.55
C ASN A 479 -2.20 5.43 -19.82
N GLY A 480 -0.87 5.46 -19.80
CA GLY A 480 -0.07 5.73 -21.00
C GLY A 480 0.05 7.21 -21.34
N TYR A 481 0.31 8.05 -20.35
CA TYR A 481 0.67 9.45 -20.54
C TYR A 481 2.08 9.73 -19.98
N VAL A 482 2.70 10.82 -20.45
CA VAL A 482 4.09 11.19 -20.08
C VAL A 482 4.16 12.47 -19.22
N ASN A 483 3.07 13.20 -19.11
CA ASN A 483 2.99 14.45 -18.37
C ASN A 483 2.71 14.21 -16.87
N GLU A 484 2.64 15.30 -16.10
CA GLU A 484 2.20 15.24 -14.71
C GLU A 484 0.76 14.69 -14.55
N ALA A 485 0.47 14.05 -13.44
CA ALA A 485 -0.83 13.43 -13.18
C ALA A 485 -1.97 14.45 -12.93
N LYS A 486 -1.66 15.70 -12.60
CA LYS A 486 -2.66 16.72 -12.22
C LYS A 486 -3.74 16.97 -13.27
N PRO A 487 -3.43 17.15 -14.59
CA PRO A 487 -4.48 17.32 -15.60
C PRO A 487 -5.44 16.13 -15.70
N PHE A 488 -4.92 14.90 -15.53
CA PHE A 488 -5.72 13.67 -15.58
C PHE A 488 -6.62 13.54 -14.35
N ARG A 489 -6.14 13.91 -13.17
CA ARG A 489 -6.95 14.01 -11.95
C ARG A 489 -8.06 15.04 -12.09
N ASN A 490 -7.78 16.20 -12.67
CA ASN A 490 -8.79 17.24 -12.96
C ASN A 490 -9.88 16.71 -13.92
N LEU A 491 -9.51 15.91 -14.92
CA LEU A 491 -10.49 15.28 -15.80
C LEU A 491 -11.38 14.29 -15.04
N GLN A 492 -10.81 13.48 -14.15
CA GLN A 492 -11.60 12.60 -13.27
C GLN A 492 -12.60 13.39 -12.44
N ASP A 493 -12.16 14.50 -11.83
CA ASP A 493 -13.00 15.36 -10.97
C ASP A 493 -14.16 15.97 -11.77
N ARG A 494 -13.90 16.45 -13.00
CA ARG A 494 -14.96 16.97 -13.90
C ARG A 494 -15.98 15.89 -14.28
N ILE A 495 -15.54 14.68 -14.59
CA ILE A 495 -16.42 13.55 -14.92
C ILE A 495 -17.28 13.19 -13.70
N VAL A 496 -16.69 13.05 -12.53
CA VAL A 496 -17.40 12.72 -11.28
C VAL A 496 -18.40 13.83 -10.93
N SER A 497 -18.02 15.12 -11.06
CA SER A 497 -18.92 16.24 -10.83
C SER A 497 -20.14 16.21 -11.76
N ALA A 498 -19.98 15.87 -13.05
CA ALA A 498 -21.09 15.76 -13.97
C ALA A 498 -22.09 14.63 -13.60
N LEU A 499 -21.62 13.62 -12.86
CA LEU A 499 -22.45 12.50 -12.38
C LEU A 499 -23.26 12.85 -11.12
N THR A 500 -22.88 13.87 -10.34
CA THR A 500 -23.59 14.22 -9.10
C THR A 500 -25.00 14.76 -9.32
N ASP A 501 -25.24 15.39 -10.46
CA ASP A 501 -26.52 16.02 -10.82
C ASP A 501 -27.43 15.11 -11.69
N ILE A 502 -27.01 13.86 -11.88
CA ILE A 502 -27.80 12.93 -12.72
C ILE A 502 -29.18 12.71 -12.09
N LYS A 503 -30.19 12.72 -12.94
CA LYS A 503 -31.57 12.39 -12.57
C LYS A 503 -31.90 11.01 -13.11
N LEU A 504 -31.84 10.02 -12.22
CA LEU A 504 -32.18 8.63 -12.49
C LEU A 504 -33.70 8.40 -12.46
#